data_3c7401ebbe33156f998f233f837c6a2d
#
_entry.id   3c7401ebbe33156f998f233f837c6a2d
#
_cell.length_a   1.000
_cell.length_b   1.000
_cell.length_c   1.000
_cell.angle_alpha   90.00
_cell.angle_beta   90.00
_cell.angle_gamma   90.00
#
_symmetry.space_group_name_H-M   'P 1'
#
loop_
_entity.id
_entity.type
_entity.pdbx_description
1 polymer ?
#
loop_
_entity_poly.entity_id
_entity_poly.type
_entity_poly.pdbx_seq_one_letter_code
_entity_poly.pdbx_strand_id
1 'polypeptide(L)'
;DVAVIEMKGAGHHFNNHMHLDAGAFQIYYRGHLAIDTGAYPKYGTPFDWNFNKRSISHNVMLAYDPDESYGNRHNDGGQHFAGGGKEFSTLEQLQEHGKSGSVISHAVGPNPLKPLYSYIRSDITPAYGKKLKSYQRHAVTLNLDDPDRPAALLVYDRMQTAKPQTRKIWLLQTLAKPTERSEQLIVDAAQTNDTGRMVLQTLLPQANQRTMRCVGGPDGQNPVFDKTFPILINKRGSLTPFNDGYRTEIEDTQKRDLSTFLNVMQIMDQSVANVLPMTAIQHKAMDGVAIQQWQVYFPKSDQMLNKLIAFNVPTDEWELDIVAS
;
A
#
# COMPACT_ATOMS: atom_id res chain seq x y z
N ASP A 1 20.42 5.00 13.24
CA ASP A 1 19.73 4.13 12.27
C ASP A 1 18.59 4.90 11.63
N VAL A 2 18.29 4.64 10.36
CA VAL A 2 17.29 5.38 9.57
C VAL A 2 16.24 4.41 9.08
N ALA A 3 14.96 4.76 9.25
CA ALA A 3 13.88 4.09 8.54
C ALA A 3 13.82 4.58 7.09
N VAL A 4 13.76 3.67 6.14
CA VAL A 4 13.56 3.97 4.73
C VAL A 4 12.15 3.56 4.34
N ILE A 5 11.39 4.53 3.85
CA ILE A 5 10.04 4.32 3.34
C ILE A 5 10.04 4.79 1.90
N GLU A 6 9.85 3.85 0.99
CA GLU A 6 9.73 4.13 -0.43
C GLU A 6 8.27 4.02 -0.84
N MET A 7 7.82 4.94 -1.69
CA MET A 7 6.50 4.90 -2.27
C MET A 7 6.56 5.17 -3.76
N LYS A 8 6.01 4.26 -4.54
CA LYS A 8 5.79 4.45 -5.96
C LYS A 8 4.51 5.26 -6.15
N GLY A 9 4.65 6.54 -6.49
CA GLY A 9 3.52 7.36 -6.93
C GLY A 9 2.86 6.75 -8.18
N ALA A 10 1.97 7.49 -8.79
CA ALA A 10 1.39 7.12 -10.06
C ALA A 10 2.08 7.86 -11.21
N GLY A 11 2.01 7.32 -12.42
CA GLY A 11 2.65 7.91 -13.60
C GLY A 11 2.23 7.19 -14.88
N HIS A 12 3.20 6.71 -15.62
CA HIS A 12 2.97 5.95 -16.86
C HIS A 12 3.49 4.53 -16.71
N HIS A 13 2.80 3.58 -17.30
CA HIS A 13 3.20 2.18 -17.38
C HIS A 13 3.72 1.90 -18.80
N PHE A 14 5.00 1.52 -18.90
CA PHE A 14 5.68 1.31 -20.18
C PHE A 14 5.59 -0.15 -20.68
N ASN A 15 4.81 -0.98 -20.02
CA ASN A 15 4.73 -2.42 -20.19
C ASN A 15 6.02 -3.14 -19.81
N ASN A 16 6.78 -3.65 -20.72
CA ASN A 16 7.93 -4.53 -20.51
C ASN A 16 8.72 -4.22 -19.19
N HIS A 17 8.97 -5.23 -18.35
CA HIS A 17 9.64 -5.17 -17.05
C HIS A 17 8.93 -4.36 -15.95
N MET A 18 7.90 -3.62 -16.24
CA MET A 18 7.13 -2.90 -15.22
C MET A 18 6.07 -3.81 -14.60
N HIS A 19 5.85 -3.60 -13.31
CA HIS A 19 4.82 -4.27 -12.55
C HIS A 19 3.54 -3.41 -12.46
N LEU A 20 2.44 -4.04 -12.09
CA LEU A 20 1.15 -3.38 -11.87
C LEU A 20 1.03 -2.95 -10.40
N ASP A 21 1.84 -1.97 -10.02
CA ASP A 21 2.18 -1.60 -8.67
C ASP A 21 2.08 -0.07 -8.41
N ALA A 22 1.32 0.66 -9.24
CA ALA A 22 1.08 2.08 -8.97
C ALA A 22 0.49 2.28 -7.58
N GLY A 23 1.12 3.13 -6.78
CA GLY A 23 0.77 3.36 -5.38
C GLY A 23 1.38 2.37 -4.38
N ALA A 24 2.21 1.41 -4.80
CA ALA A 24 2.89 0.50 -3.88
C ALA A 24 3.89 1.24 -2.98
N PHE A 25 4.16 0.66 -1.82
CA PHE A 25 5.15 1.15 -0.88
C PHE A 25 6.00 0.01 -0.32
N GLN A 26 7.20 0.35 0.16
CA GLN A 26 8.11 -0.57 0.86
C GLN A 26 8.62 0.10 2.14
N ILE A 27 8.94 -0.69 3.15
CA ILE A 27 9.46 -0.24 4.44
C ILE A 27 10.67 -1.09 4.81
N TYR A 28 11.78 -0.42 5.07
CA TYR A 28 12.99 -1.02 5.62
C TYR A 28 13.41 -0.26 6.89
N TYR A 29 13.60 -0.99 7.98
CA TYR A 29 14.23 -0.51 9.19
C TYR A 29 14.84 -1.68 9.92
N ARG A 30 16.17 -1.72 10.01
CA ARG A 30 16.90 -2.85 10.62
C ARG A 30 16.39 -4.22 10.12
N GLY A 31 16.08 -4.30 8.83
CA GLY A 31 15.51 -5.43 8.13
C GLY A 31 14.28 -5.05 7.32
N HIS A 32 13.84 -5.96 6.46
CA HIS A 32 12.68 -5.76 5.59
C HIS A 32 11.37 -5.96 6.35
N LEU A 33 10.50 -4.95 6.34
CA LEU A 33 9.22 -4.95 7.07
C LEU A 33 8.02 -5.01 6.13
N ALA A 34 7.99 -4.17 5.10
CA ALA A 34 7.04 -4.27 4.01
C ALA A 34 7.82 -4.36 2.69
N ILE A 35 7.48 -5.32 1.85
CA ILE A 35 8.29 -5.69 0.68
C ILE A 35 7.47 -5.70 -0.60
N ASP A 36 8.15 -5.73 -1.72
CA ASP A 36 7.64 -6.27 -2.97
C ASP A 36 7.89 -7.78 -2.97
N THR A 37 6.83 -8.58 -3.10
CA THR A 37 6.94 -10.04 -3.08
C THR A 37 7.19 -10.55 -4.48
N GLY A 38 8.14 -11.47 -4.61
CA GLY A 38 8.43 -12.15 -5.85
C GLY A 38 9.86 -11.95 -6.32
N ALA A 39 10.24 -12.72 -7.30
CA ALA A 39 11.52 -12.63 -7.96
C ALA A 39 11.38 -13.09 -9.40
N TYR A 40 12.41 -12.92 -10.21
CA TYR A 40 12.45 -13.41 -11.58
C TYR A 40 13.22 -14.73 -11.71
N PRO A 41 12.70 -15.86 -11.19
CA PRO A 41 13.37 -17.14 -11.33
C PRO A 41 13.40 -17.59 -12.79
N LYS A 42 12.35 -17.25 -13.55
CA LYS A 42 12.24 -17.49 -14.98
C LYS A 42 11.17 -16.58 -15.58
N TYR A 43 11.56 -15.87 -16.61
CA TYR A 43 10.68 -14.99 -17.39
C TYR A 43 9.61 -15.79 -18.16
N GLY A 44 8.41 -15.24 -18.32
CA GLY A 44 7.35 -15.82 -19.15
C GLY A 44 6.66 -17.04 -18.55
N THR A 45 6.85 -17.32 -17.27
CA THR A 45 6.16 -18.43 -16.58
C THR A 45 4.75 -18.04 -16.12
N PRO A 46 3.87 -19.01 -15.81
CA PRO A 46 2.59 -18.72 -15.19
C PRO A 46 2.71 -17.88 -13.89
N PHE A 47 3.75 -18.09 -13.07
CA PHE A 47 4.07 -17.26 -11.92
C PHE A 47 4.37 -15.82 -12.32
N ASP A 48 5.23 -15.61 -13.32
CA ASP A 48 5.60 -14.28 -13.79
C ASP A 48 4.38 -13.48 -14.28
N TRP A 49 3.49 -14.12 -15.02
CA TRP A 49 2.32 -13.46 -15.62
C TRP A 49 1.11 -13.28 -14.71
N ASN A 50 0.95 -14.12 -13.70
CA ASN A 50 -0.26 -14.13 -12.87
C ASN A 50 -0.02 -13.73 -11.42
N PHE A 51 1.23 -13.67 -10.98
CA PHE A 51 1.58 -13.25 -9.63
C PHE A 51 2.65 -12.15 -9.63
N ASN A 52 3.87 -12.46 -10.07
CA ASN A 52 5.05 -11.60 -9.87
C ASN A 52 4.87 -10.15 -10.37
N LYS A 53 4.29 -9.97 -11.56
CA LYS A 53 4.05 -8.64 -12.17
C LYS A 53 2.68 -8.06 -11.85
N ARG A 54 1.90 -8.73 -11.03
CA ARG A 54 0.52 -8.38 -10.78
C ARG A 54 0.37 -7.64 -9.47
N SER A 55 -0.70 -6.84 -9.37
CA SER A 55 -1.00 -6.07 -8.16
C SER A 55 -1.10 -6.93 -6.90
N ILE A 56 -1.46 -8.21 -7.04
CA ILE A 56 -1.58 -9.16 -5.94
C ILE A 56 -0.28 -9.39 -5.17
N SER A 57 0.88 -9.13 -5.76
CA SER A 57 2.20 -9.29 -5.12
C SER A 57 2.76 -7.99 -4.53
N HIS A 58 2.03 -6.90 -4.60
CA HIS A 58 2.46 -5.57 -4.18
C HIS A 58 1.60 -4.99 -3.06
N ASN A 59 2.11 -3.96 -2.36
CA ASN A 59 1.40 -3.25 -1.30
C ASN A 59 0.42 -2.21 -1.87
N VAL A 60 -0.63 -2.69 -2.50
CA VAL A 60 -1.65 -1.88 -3.19
C VAL A 60 -3.07 -2.29 -2.78
N MET A 61 -4.07 -1.68 -3.39
CA MET A 61 -5.46 -2.13 -3.27
C MET A 61 -5.83 -3.09 -4.41
N LEU A 62 -6.77 -3.98 -4.13
CA LEU A 62 -7.49 -4.72 -5.18
C LEU A 62 -8.96 -4.28 -5.21
N ALA A 63 -9.51 -4.25 -6.42
CA ALA A 63 -10.94 -4.11 -6.69
C ALA A 63 -11.38 -5.38 -7.46
N TYR A 64 -11.77 -6.42 -6.72
CA TYR A 64 -12.06 -7.73 -7.30
C TYR A 64 -13.52 -7.87 -7.68
N ASP A 65 -13.77 -8.01 -8.98
CA ASP A 65 -15.04 -8.41 -9.58
C ASP A 65 -14.81 -9.78 -10.22
N PRO A 66 -15.49 -10.86 -9.80
CA PRO A 66 -15.26 -12.20 -10.36
C PRO A 66 -15.57 -12.30 -11.85
N ASP A 67 -16.41 -11.41 -12.37
CA ASP A 67 -16.79 -11.39 -13.78
C ASP A 67 -15.79 -10.62 -14.67
N GLU A 68 -14.75 -10.02 -14.05
CA GLU A 68 -13.74 -9.25 -14.80
C GLU A 68 -12.77 -10.17 -15.53
N SER A 69 -12.50 -9.85 -16.80
CA SER A 69 -11.57 -10.60 -17.64
C SER A 69 -10.24 -9.89 -17.80
N TYR A 70 -9.17 -10.62 -17.60
CA TYR A 70 -7.78 -10.21 -17.89
C TYR A 70 -7.20 -10.94 -19.11
N GLY A 71 -8.06 -11.37 -20.04
CA GLY A 71 -7.67 -12.15 -21.20
C GLY A 71 -7.20 -13.55 -20.80
N ASN A 72 -5.96 -13.90 -21.15
CA ASN A 72 -5.36 -15.19 -20.81
C ASN A 72 -4.70 -15.23 -19.41
N ARG A 73 -4.83 -14.16 -18.61
CA ARG A 73 -4.28 -14.07 -17.26
C ARG A 73 -5.37 -14.28 -16.22
N HIS A 74 -4.98 -14.77 -15.06
CA HIS A 74 -5.90 -14.94 -13.94
C HIS A 74 -6.34 -13.59 -13.37
N ASN A 75 -7.60 -13.49 -12.98
CA ASN A 75 -8.15 -12.29 -12.36
C ASN A 75 -7.61 -12.16 -10.92
N ASP A 76 -6.79 -11.15 -10.68
CA ASP A 76 -6.26 -10.80 -9.36
C ASP A 76 -6.97 -9.59 -8.74
N GLY A 77 -7.96 -9.00 -9.42
CA GLY A 77 -8.65 -7.78 -9.00
C GLY A 77 -7.78 -6.52 -9.05
N GLY A 78 -6.56 -6.63 -9.56
CA GLY A 78 -5.56 -5.57 -9.56
C GLY A 78 -5.67 -4.57 -10.71
N GLN A 79 -4.55 -3.94 -10.99
CA GLN A 79 -4.38 -2.97 -12.06
C GLN A 79 -4.31 -3.66 -13.43
N HIS A 80 -4.61 -2.92 -14.47
CA HIS A 80 -4.52 -3.37 -15.85
C HIS A 80 -3.19 -2.97 -16.48
N PHE A 81 -2.69 -3.80 -17.37
CA PHE A 81 -1.60 -3.40 -18.25
C PHE A 81 -2.06 -2.26 -19.16
N ALA A 82 -1.31 -1.18 -19.20
CA ALA A 82 -1.56 -0.05 -20.06
C ALA A 82 -1.67 -0.48 -21.52
N GLY A 83 -2.57 0.13 -22.28
CA GLY A 83 -2.80 -0.24 -23.68
C GLY A 83 -3.17 -1.72 -23.91
N GLY A 84 -3.69 -2.42 -22.87
CA GLY A 84 -3.98 -3.86 -22.95
C GLY A 84 -2.72 -4.74 -23.01
N GLY A 85 -1.56 -4.22 -22.60
CA GLY A 85 -0.27 -4.92 -22.61
C GLY A 85 0.48 -4.82 -23.94
N LYS A 86 0.04 -3.95 -24.85
CA LYS A 86 0.77 -3.64 -26.08
C LYS A 86 1.91 -2.68 -25.80
N GLU A 87 3.01 -2.82 -26.51
CA GLU A 87 4.10 -1.85 -26.48
C GLU A 87 3.68 -0.54 -27.16
N PHE A 88 4.20 0.58 -26.64
CA PHE A 88 3.98 1.88 -27.24
C PHE A 88 5.13 2.20 -28.19
N SER A 89 4.80 2.58 -29.43
CA SER A 89 5.78 2.93 -30.45
C SER A 89 6.11 4.42 -30.47
N THR A 90 5.24 5.26 -29.87
CA THR A 90 5.42 6.71 -29.83
C THR A 90 5.13 7.26 -28.43
N LEU A 91 5.64 8.48 -28.16
CA LEU A 91 5.37 9.18 -26.91
C LEU A 91 3.88 9.54 -26.76
N GLU A 92 3.21 9.88 -27.85
CA GLU A 92 1.78 10.20 -27.88
C GLU A 92 0.96 8.99 -27.45
N GLN A 93 1.27 7.80 -27.98
CA GLN A 93 0.60 6.55 -27.56
C GLN A 93 0.82 6.26 -26.07
N LEU A 94 2.03 6.48 -25.55
CA LEU A 94 2.32 6.33 -24.14
C LEU A 94 1.51 7.33 -23.28
N GLN A 95 1.46 8.60 -23.68
CA GLN A 95 0.71 9.64 -22.99
C GLN A 95 -0.79 9.36 -22.97
N GLU A 96 -1.34 8.85 -24.08
CA GLU A 96 -2.77 8.57 -24.22
C GLU A 96 -3.18 7.28 -23.51
N HIS A 97 -2.38 6.22 -23.62
CA HIS A 97 -2.78 4.88 -23.20
C HIS A 97 -1.94 4.30 -22.06
N GLY A 98 -0.78 4.88 -21.77
CA GLY A 98 0.15 4.39 -20.75
C GLY A 98 -0.08 4.94 -19.35
N LYS A 99 -0.99 5.89 -19.18
CA LYS A 99 -1.20 6.56 -17.91
C LYS A 99 -1.77 5.59 -16.85
N SER A 100 -1.03 5.36 -15.77
CA SER A 100 -1.46 4.59 -14.60
C SER A 100 -1.97 5.48 -13.46
N GLY A 101 -1.83 6.80 -13.59
CA GLY A 101 -2.29 7.78 -12.63
C GLY A 101 -1.42 9.03 -12.60
N SER A 102 -1.55 9.81 -11.54
CA SER A 102 -0.74 11.02 -11.32
C SER A 102 -0.56 11.31 -9.84
N VAL A 103 0.58 11.87 -9.48
CA VAL A 103 0.77 12.52 -8.19
C VAL A 103 0.02 13.86 -8.24
N ILE A 104 -0.96 14.04 -7.36
CA ILE A 104 -1.82 15.22 -7.32
C ILE A 104 -1.19 16.29 -6.43
N SER A 105 -0.63 15.86 -5.29
CA SER A 105 0.03 16.77 -4.35
C SER A 105 1.11 16.04 -3.56
N HIS A 106 2.10 16.79 -3.11
CA HIS A 106 3.15 16.30 -2.23
C HIS A 106 3.68 17.44 -1.37
N ALA A 107 4.22 17.10 -0.21
CA ALA A 107 4.87 18.06 0.68
C ALA A 107 5.93 17.38 1.55
N VAL A 108 6.93 18.12 1.92
CA VAL A 108 7.98 17.72 2.86
C VAL A 108 8.23 18.89 3.80
N GLY A 109 8.10 18.69 5.11
CA GLY A 109 8.23 19.85 5.99
C GLY A 109 8.29 19.54 7.48
N PRO A 110 8.22 20.59 8.33
CA PRO A 110 8.20 22.01 7.94
C PRO A 110 9.53 22.48 7.32
N ASN A 111 10.65 21.84 7.69
CA ASN A 111 11.96 22.11 7.07
C ASN A 111 12.35 20.95 6.15
N PRO A 112 12.49 21.15 4.83
CA PRO A 112 12.80 20.07 3.90
C PRO A 112 14.19 19.42 4.11
N LEU A 113 15.12 20.09 4.81
CA LEU A 113 16.43 19.52 5.16
C LEU A 113 16.40 18.66 6.44
N LYS A 114 15.37 18.85 7.28
CA LYS A 114 15.10 18.05 8.48
C LYS A 114 13.58 17.85 8.60
N PRO A 115 13.01 17.05 7.74
CA PRO A 115 11.57 16.92 7.69
C PRO A 115 11.03 16.17 8.91
N LEU A 116 9.96 16.69 9.48
CA LEU A 116 9.16 15.98 10.48
C LEU A 116 8.04 15.17 9.81
N TYR A 117 7.70 15.50 8.58
CA TYR A 117 6.76 14.72 7.77
C TYR A 117 7.11 14.76 6.29
N SER A 118 6.68 13.74 5.57
CA SER A 118 6.53 13.76 4.13
C SER A 118 5.13 13.29 3.76
N TYR A 119 4.59 13.85 2.69
CA TYR A 119 3.26 13.57 2.19
C TYR A 119 3.25 13.42 0.69
N ILE A 120 2.50 12.43 0.22
CA ILE A 120 2.18 12.25 -1.20
C ILE A 120 0.72 11.84 -1.35
N ARG A 121 0.04 12.40 -2.35
CA ARG A 121 -1.28 12.02 -2.78
C ARG A 121 -1.27 11.67 -4.25
N SER A 122 -1.79 10.51 -4.59
CA SER A 122 -1.86 10.01 -5.95
C SER A 122 -3.30 9.68 -6.33
N ASP A 123 -3.70 10.06 -7.55
CA ASP A 123 -4.85 9.49 -8.23
C ASP A 123 -4.37 8.28 -9.03
N ILE A 124 -4.87 7.10 -8.67
CA ILE A 124 -4.49 5.83 -9.26
C ILE A 124 -5.68 5.22 -10.05
N THR A 125 -6.74 5.97 -10.22
CA THR A 125 -7.95 5.54 -10.96
C THR A 125 -7.63 4.97 -12.33
N PRO A 126 -6.78 5.60 -13.16
CA PRO A 126 -6.49 5.11 -14.51
C PRO A 126 -5.91 3.70 -14.55
N ALA A 127 -5.14 3.29 -13.53
CA ALA A 127 -4.53 1.96 -13.48
C ALA A 127 -5.56 0.82 -13.40
N TYR A 128 -6.76 1.09 -12.91
CA TYR A 128 -7.81 0.08 -12.72
C TYR A 128 -8.88 0.10 -13.82
N GLY A 129 -8.78 1.02 -14.76
CA GLY A 129 -9.73 1.13 -15.86
C GLY A 129 -11.17 1.43 -15.38
N LYS A 130 -12.16 0.90 -16.13
CA LYS A 130 -13.57 1.25 -15.94
C LYS A 130 -14.23 0.66 -14.67
N LYS A 131 -13.56 -0.24 -13.96
CA LYS A 131 -14.11 -0.82 -12.72
C LYS A 131 -14.10 0.15 -11.54
N LEU A 132 -13.29 1.22 -11.61
CA LEU A 132 -13.28 2.28 -10.62
C LEU A 132 -13.87 3.57 -11.17
N LYS A 133 -14.64 4.27 -10.32
CA LYS A 133 -15.04 5.67 -10.52
C LYS A 133 -13.95 6.61 -10.04
N SER A 134 -13.30 6.27 -8.91
CA SER A 134 -12.16 7.01 -8.37
C SER A 134 -11.33 6.14 -7.43
N TYR A 135 -10.01 6.38 -7.39
CA TYR A 135 -9.13 5.83 -6.38
C TYR A 135 -8.02 6.81 -6.08
N GLN A 136 -7.98 7.24 -4.82
CA GLN A 136 -6.94 8.13 -4.31
C GLN A 136 -6.24 7.46 -3.13
N ARG A 137 -4.91 7.49 -3.15
CA ARG A 137 -4.05 7.08 -2.05
C ARG A 137 -3.29 8.27 -1.52
N HIS A 138 -3.39 8.48 -0.22
CA HIS A 138 -2.58 9.42 0.53
C HIS A 138 -1.59 8.62 1.37
N ALA A 139 -0.35 9.01 1.39
CA ALA A 139 0.65 8.49 2.32
C ALA A 139 1.32 9.63 3.06
N VAL A 140 1.40 9.49 4.37
CA VAL A 140 2.08 10.43 5.27
C VAL A 140 3.12 9.66 6.06
N THR A 141 4.37 10.04 5.94
CA THR A 141 5.43 9.58 6.84
C THR A 141 5.63 10.63 7.91
N LEU A 142 5.56 10.22 9.17
CA LEU A 142 5.88 11.05 10.33
C LEU A 142 7.24 10.64 10.87
N ASN A 143 8.11 11.60 11.11
CA ASN A 143 9.26 11.44 11.99
C ASN A 143 8.75 11.67 13.41
N LEU A 144 8.86 10.65 14.26
CA LEU A 144 8.32 10.71 15.62
C LEU A 144 9.30 11.32 16.62
N ASP A 145 10.53 11.62 16.18
CA ASP A 145 11.63 12.13 17.04
C ASP A 145 11.86 11.24 18.28
N ASP A 146 11.60 9.93 18.12
CA ASP A 146 11.75 8.91 19.13
C ASP A 146 12.78 7.89 18.63
N PRO A 147 13.94 7.73 19.31
CA PRO A 147 14.99 6.83 18.86
C PRO A 147 14.57 5.35 18.82
N ASP A 148 13.58 4.99 19.65
CA ASP A 148 13.04 3.63 19.72
C ASP A 148 11.93 3.39 18.68
N ARG A 149 11.27 4.46 18.23
CA ARG A 149 10.17 4.48 17.27
C ARG A 149 10.38 5.61 16.26
N PRO A 150 11.32 5.44 15.31
CA PRO A 150 11.78 6.56 14.49
C PRO A 150 10.71 7.13 13.56
N ALA A 151 9.74 6.31 13.15
CA ALA A 151 8.76 6.75 12.17
C ALA A 151 7.40 6.05 12.27
N ALA A 152 6.40 6.69 11.71
CA ALA A 152 5.12 6.06 11.38
C ALA A 152 4.76 6.38 9.92
N LEU A 153 4.25 5.37 9.20
CA LEU A 153 3.63 5.54 7.89
C LEU A 153 2.12 5.42 8.03
N LEU A 154 1.40 6.43 7.58
CA LEU A 154 -0.05 6.46 7.47
C LEU A 154 -0.43 6.33 6.01
N VAL A 155 -1.25 5.33 5.69
CA VAL A 155 -1.79 5.15 4.32
C VAL A 155 -3.31 5.25 4.39
N TYR A 156 -3.85 6.26 3.72
CA TYR A 156 -5.28 6.47 3.58
C TYR A 156 -5.69 6.28 2.13
N ASP A 157 -6.57 5.31 1.92
CA ASP A 157 -7.11 4.95 0.63
C ASP A 157 -8.60 5.25 0.56
N ARG A 158 -9.00 5.91 -0.49
CA ARG A 158 -10.39 6.18 -0.82
C ARG A 158 -10.70 5.63 -2.20
N MET A 159 -11.41 4.51 -2.25
CA MET A 159 -11.70 3.78 -3.49
C MET A 159 -13.19 3.70 -3.74
N GLN A 160 -13.63 4.20 -4.90
CA GLN A 160 -15.01 4.11 -5.37
C GLN A 160 -15.09 3.20 -6.59
N THR A 161 -15.81 2.09 -6.46
CA THR A 161 -16.03 1.11 -7.52
C THR A 161 -17.27 1.45 -8.35
N ALA A 162 -17.30 0.97 -9.60
CA ALA A 162 -18.47 1.12 -10.45
C ALA A 162 -19.66 0.30 -9.96
N LYS A 163 -19.38 -0.85 -9.33
CA LYS A 163 -20.38 -1.77 -8.78
C LYS A 163 -20.19 -1.92 -7.26
N PRO A 164 -21.24 -1.78 -6.42
CA PRO A 164 -21.10 -1.90 -4.96
C PRO A 164 -20.58 -3.27 -4.46
N GLN A 165 -20.86 -4.34 -5.19
CA GLN A 165 -20.44 -5.70 -4.85
C GLN A 165 -18.98 -6.00 -5.15
N THR A 166 -18.27 -5.14 -5.89
CA THR A 166 -16.82 -5.27 -6.11
C THR A 166 -16.10 -5.28 -4.77
N ARG A 167 -15.35 -6.35 -4.50
CA ARG A 167 -14.59 -6.51 -3.27
C ARG A 167 -13.41 -5.55 -3.27
N LYS A 168 -13.18 -4.84 -2.17
CA LYS A 168 -12.08 -3.90 -1.99
C LYS A 168 -11.16 -4.44 -0.92
N ILE A 169 -9.92 -4.72 -1.29
CA ILE A 169 -8.95 -5.43 -0.46
C ILE A 169 -7.64 -4.65 -0.43
N TRP A 170 -7.19 -4.30 0.76
CA TRP A 170 -5.89 -3.68 1.00
C TRP A 170 -4.84 -4.77 1.26
N LEU A 171 -3.66 -4.63 0.68
CA LEU A 171 -2.60 -5.64 0.73
C LEU A 171 -1.38 -5.15 1.49
N LEU A 172 -0.79 -6.05 2.30
CA LEU A 172 0.54 -5.92 2.89
C LEU A 172 1.34 -7.18 2.63
N GLN A 173 2.49 -7.03 1.99
CA GLN A 173 3.46 -8.09 1.73
C GLN A 173 4.58 -8.04 2.76
N THR A 174 4.94 -9.18 3.35
CA THR A 174 5.99 -9.30 4.38
C THR A 174 6.83 -10.55 4.17
N LEU A 175 8.10 -10.56 4.63
CA LEU A 175 8.92 -11.77 4.62
C LEU A 175 8.55 -12.71 5.77
N ALA A 176 8.37 -12.14 6.97
CA ALA A 176 7.92 -12.89 8.13
C ALA A 176 6.40 -13.03 8.13
N LYS A 177 5.92 -14.16 8.68
CA LYS A 177 4.49 -14.30 8.98
C LYS A 177 4.09 -13.30 10.05
N PRO A 178 3.15 -12.39 9.76
CA PRO A 178 2.67 -11.45 10.76
C PRO A 178 1.98 -12.16 11.92
N THR A 179 2.13 -11.62 13.12
CA THR A 179 1.43 -12.08 14.32
C THR A 179 0.31 -11.12 14.66
N GLU A 180 -0.91 -11.61 14.74
CA GLU A 180 -2.06 -10.81 15.15
C GLU A 180 -2.15 -10.77 16.69
N ARG A 181 -2.28 -9.56 17.24
CA ARG A 181 -2.45 -9.34 18.67
C ARG A 181 -3.33 -8.11 18.90
N SER A 182 -4.49 -8.29 19.53
CA SER A 182 -5.39 -7.19 19.92
C SER A 182 -5.65 -6.18 18.77
N GLU A 183 -6.08 -6.68 17.61
CA GLU A 183 -6.34 -5.91 16.39
C GLU A 183 -5.10 -5.23 15.75
N GLN A 184 -3.92 -5.51 16.25
CA GLN A 184 -2.65 -5.10 15.68
C GLN A 184 -2.00 -6.27 14.96
N LEU A 185 -1.33 -5.96 13.87
CA LEU A 185 -0.52 -6.91 13.13
C LEU A 185 0.94 -6.58 13.34
N ILE A 186 1.67 -7.48 13.99
CA ILE A 186 3.08 -7.33 14.29
C ILE A 186 3.89 -8.04 13.22
N VAL A 187 4.80 -7.33 12.60
CA VAL A 187 5.73 -7.82 11.59
C VAL A 187 7.15 -7.62 12.11
N ASP A 188 7.81 -8.70 12.44
CA ASP A 188 9.24 -8.69 12.78
C ASP A 188 10.08 -8.95 11.53
N ALA A 189 11.20 -8.27 11.39
CA ALA A 189 12.13 -8.55 10.31
C ALA A 189 12.68 -9.97 10.44
N ALA A 190 12.83 -10.66 9.30
CA ALA A 190 12.94 -12.12 9.27
C ALA A 190 14.36 -12.66 9.11
N GLN A 191 15.35 -11.82 8.76
CA GLN A 191 16.71 -12.31 8.49
C GLN A 191 17.54 -12.34 9.77
N THR A 192 18.59 -13.16 9.77
CA THR A 192 19.51 -13.26 10.90
C THR A 192 20.14 -11.91 11.21
N ASN A 193 20.07 -11.48 12.46
CA ASN A 193 20.51 -10.18 12.99
C ASN A 193 19.62 -8.98 12.65
N ASP A 194 18.48 -9.17 11.98
CA ASP A 194 17.48 -8.14 11.84
C ASP A 194 16.80 -7.89 13.20
N THR A 195 16.58 -6.63 13.54
CA THR A 195 15.91 -6.23 14.79
C THR A 195 14.74 -5.29 14.55
N GLY A 196 14.42 -5.02 13.31
CA GLY A 196 13.30 -4.14 12.96
C GLY A 196 11.95 -4.78 13.23
N ARG A 197 10.99 -3.97 13.62
CA ARG A 197 9.58 -4.31 13.81
C ARG A 197 8.69 -3.25 13.20
N MET A 198 7.61 -3.69 12.60
CA MET A 198 6.50 -2.83 12.21
C MET A 198 5.22 -3.31 12.89
N VAL A 199 4.44 -2.38 13.43
CA VAL A 199 3.11 -2.68 13.96
C VAL A 199 2.07 -1.95 13.14
N LEU A 200 1.27 -2.72 12.39
CA LEU A 200 0.15 -2.21 11.62
C LEU A 200 -1.11 -2.22 12.48
N GLN A 201 -1.81 -1.09 12.51
CA GLN A 201 -3.18 -0.98 13.01
C GLN A 201 -4.08 -0.40 11.91
N THR A 202 -5.13 -1.13 11.59
CA THR A 202 -6.17 -0.66 10.66
C THR A 202 -7.23 0.07 11.44
N LEU A 203 -7.39 1.37 11.18
CA LEU A 203 -8.40 2.22 11.81
C LEU A 203 -9.71 2.26 11.00
N LEU A 204 -9.59 2.16 9.69
CA LEU A 204 -10.70 2.04 8.75
C LEU A 204 -10.39 0.94 7.71
N PRO A 205 -11.40 0.15 7.30
CA PRO A 205 -12.73 0.02 7.90
C PRO A 205 -12.66 -0.39 9.38
N GLN A 206 -13.69 -0.09 10.16
CA GLN A 206 -13.76 -0.50 11.57
C GLN A 206 -13.71 -2.04 11.69
N ALA A 207 -13.29 -2.55 12.84
CA ALA A 207 -13.08 -3.99 13.06
C ALA A 207 -14.29 -4.87 12.69
N ASN A 208 -15.50 -4.39 13.00
CA ASN A 208 -16.75 -5.08 12.65
C ASN A 208 -17.18 -4.93 11.16
N GLN A 209 -16.42 -4.18 10.37
CA GLN A 209 -16.69 -3.92 8.95
C GLN A 209 -15.61 -4.50 8.04
N ARG A 210 -14.63 -5.19 8.60
CA ARG A 210 -13.52 -5.78 7.84
C ARG A 210 -13.28 -7.23 8.20
N THR A 211 -12.67 -7.95 7.27
CA THR A 211 -11.97 -9.19 7.56
C THR A 211 -10.48 -9.00 7.31
N MET A 212 -9.66 -9.71 8.05
CA MET A 212 -8.23 -9.77 7.85
C MET A 212 -7.79 -11.22 7.75
N ARG A 213 -6.97 -11.55 6.77
CA ARG A 213 -6.39 -12.88 6.61
C ARG A 213 -4.95 -12.79 6.12
N CYS A 214 -4.13 -13.75 6.51
CA CYS A 214 -2.77 -13.89 6.02
C CYS A 214 -2.67 -15.17 5.18
N VAL A 215 -2.08 -15.03 3.99
CA VAL A 215 -1.88 -16.11 3.03
C VAL A 215 -0.43 -16.11 2.54
N GLY A 216 0.01 -17.23 1.95
CA GLY A 216 1.39 -17.38 1.44
C GLY A 216 2.34 -17.99 2.45
N GLY A 217 3.62 -17.74 2.30
CA GLY A 217 4.72 -18.29 3.08
C GLY A 217 5.49 -19.39 2.34
N PRO A 218 6.48 -20.06 2.98
CA PRO A 218 7.39 -21.01 2.32
C PRO A 218 6.72 -22.19 1.62
N ASP A 219 5.57 -22.62 2.13
CA ASP A 219 4.71 -23.63 1.47
C ASP A 219 3.73 -22.97 0.51
N GLY A 220 3.80 -21.63 0.42
CA GLY A 220 2.88 -20.80 -0.33
C GLY A 220 3.12 -20.95 -1.81
N GLN A 221 2.11 -21.38 -2.48
CA GLN A 221 2.13 -21.54 -3.92
C GLN A 221 1.70 -20.26 -4.63
N ASN A 222 1.95 -19.12 -4.00
CA ASN A 222 1.58 -17.78 -4.49
C ASN A 222 0.10 -17.72 -4.88
N PRO A 223 -0.81 -17.79 -3.90
CA PRO A 223 -2.23 -17.86 -4.18
C PRO A 223 -2.77 -16.55 -4.75
N VAL A 224 -3.58 -16.68 -5.79
CA VAL A 224 -4.39 -15.61 -6.39
C VAL A 224 -5.84 -16.08 -6.33
N PHE A 225 -6.54 -15.75 -5.26
CA PHE A 225 -7.89 -16.22 -4.92
C PHE A 225 -8.01 -17.75 -4.92
N ASP A 226 -8.65 -18.33 -5.92
CA ASP A 226 -8.95 -19.75 -6.06
C ASP A 226 -7.83 -20.56 -6.76
N LYS A 227 -6.76 -19.88 -7.22
CA LYS A 227 -5.68 -20.48 -7.96
C LYS A 227 -4.32 -20.19 -7.37
N THR A 228 -3.37 -21.10 -7.54
CA THR A 228 -1.99 -20.94 -7.12
C THR A 228 -1.04 -20.90 -8.31
N PHE A 229 0.05 -20.15 -8.14
CA PHE A 229 1.09 -19.98 -9.16
C PHE A 229 2.46 -20.24 -8.55
N PRO A 230 2.85 -21.52 -8.35
CA PRO A 230 4.11 -21.87 -7.73
C PRO A 230 5.29 -21.42 -8.60
N ILE A 231 6.39 -21.07 -7.95
CA ILE A 231 7.63 -20.76 -8.62
C ILE A 231 8.22 -22.05 -9.18
N LEU A 232 8.34 -22.13 -10.49
CA LEU A 232 9.01 -23.22 -11.16
C LEU A 232 10.52 -22.97 -11.14
N ILE A 233 11.21 -23.58 -10.17
CA ILE A 233 12.67 -23.46 -10.05
C ILE A 233 13.33 -24.36 -11.09
N ASN A 234 14.07 -23.75 -12.01
CA ASN A 234 15.15 -24.47 -12.68
C ASN A 234 16.32 -24.58 -11.70
N LYS A 235 16.91 -25.74 -11.54
CA LYS A 235 17.95 -26.18 -10.57
C LYS A 235 19.15 -25.22 -10.31
N ARG A 236 19.16 -24.00 -10.80
CA ARG A 236 20.26 -23.03 -10.70
C ARG A 236 19.86 -21.61 -10.24
N GLY A 237 18.58 -21.34 -10.00
CA GLY A 237 18.17 -20.04 -9.47
C GLY A 237 18.23 -20.07 -7.96
N SER A 238 19.05 -19.23 -7.34
CA SER A 238 18.93 -18.97 -5.92
C SER A 238 17.55 -18.34 -5.68
N LEU A 239 16.68 -19.06 -4.96
CA LEU A 239 15.50 -18.43 -4.39
C LEU A 239 16.02 -17.34 -3.46
N THR A 240 15.56 -16.13 -3.69
CA THR A 240 15.73 -15.08 -2.69
C THR A 240 14.64 -15.27 -1.64
N PRO A 241 14.85 -14.85 -0.39
CA PRO A 241 13.80 -14.91 0.64
C PRO A 241 12.51 -14.20 0.23
N PHE A 242 12.55 -13.31 -0.77
CA PHE A 242 11.39 -12.56 -1.28
C PHE A 242 10.41 -13.43 -2.10
N ASN A 243 10.77 -14.67 -2.46
CA ASN A 243 9.90 -15.53 -3.25
C ASN A 243 8.72 -16.12 -2.47
N ASP A 244 8.89 -16.28 -1.17
CA ASP A 244 7.97 -17.02 -0.29
C ASP A 244 7.37 -16.12 0.80
N GLY A 245 7.12 -14.87 0.45
CA GLY A 245 6.53 -13.89 1.37
C GLY A 245 5.09 -14.22 1.76
N TYR A 246 4.65 -13.55 2.81
CA TYR A 246 3.29 -13.59 3.30
C TYR A 246 2.53 -12.37 2.82
N ARG A 247 1.25 -12.55 2.51
CA ARG A 247 0.34 -11.46 2.15
C ARG A 247 -0.78 -11.36 3.16
N THR A 248 -0.87 -10.23 3.84
CA THR A 248 -2.06 -9.86 4.60
C THR A 248 -3.06 -9.16 3.68
N GLU A 249 -4.30 -9.61 3.73
CA GLU A 249 -5.43 -9.06 3.00
C GLU A 249 -6.43 -8.49 4.00
N ILE A 250 -6.71 -7.20 3.90
CA ILE A 250 -7.70 -6.49 4.72
C ILE A 250 -8.84 -6.10 3.79
N GLU A 251 -10.01 -6.72 3.95
CA GLU A 251 -11.16 -6.55 3.08
C GLU A 251 -12.29 -5.80 3.79
N ASP A 252 -12.84 -4.78 3.13
CA ASP A 252 -14.10 -4.17 3.54
C ASP A 252 -15.27 -5.13 3.23
N THR A 253 -15.95 -5.59 4.26
CA THR A 253 -17.08 -6.53 4.12
C THR A 253 -18.38 -5.85 3.72
N GLN A 254 -18.41 -4.53 3.72
CA GLN A 254 -19.61 -3.77 3.38
C GLN A 254 -19.79 -3.69 1.86
N LYS A 255 -20.97 -4.07 1.37
CA LYS A 255 -21.34 -3.97 -0.05
C LYS A 255 -21.75 -2.53 -0.38
N ARG A 256 -20.75 -1.67 -0.55
CA ARG A 256 -20.91 -0.26 -0.91
C ARG A 256 -19.96 0.10 -2.05
N ASP A 257 -20.29 1.11 -2.83
CA ASP A 257 -19.43 1.53 -3.94
C ASP A 257 -18.18 2.27 -3.44
N LEU A 258 -18.27 3.07 -2.37
CA LEU A 258 -17.17 3.81 -1.77
C LEU A 258 -16.71 3.16 -0.47
N SER A 259 -15.41 2.85 -0.37
CA SER A 259 -14.75 2.43 0.86
C SER A 259 -13.54 3.29 1.16
N THR A 260 -13.27 3.46 2.44
CA THR A 260 -12.08 4.12 2.96
C THR A 260 -11.27 3.15 3.80
N PHE A 261 -9.95 3.18 3.63
CA PHE A 261 -9.01 2.43 4.45
C PHE A 261 -8.04 3.42 5.09
N LEU A 262 -7.80 3.28 6.37
CA LEU A 262 -6.78 4.02 7.09
C LEU A 262 -5.93 3.03 7.86
N ASN A 263 -4.73 2.83 7.39
CA ASN A 263 -3.74 1.94 7.94
C ASN A 263 -2.56 2.73 8.48
N VAL A 264 -2.19 2.48 9.73
CA VAL A 264 -1.06 3.13 10.39
C VAL A 264 -0.03 2.08 10.74
N MET A 265 1.20 2.27 10.26
CA MET A 265 2.34 1.39 10.49
C MET A 265 3.37 2.12 11.33
N GLN A 266 3.52 1.73 12.60
CA GLN A 266 4.59 2.22 13.47
C GLN A 266 5.84 1.37 13.25
N ILE A 267 6.97 2.02 13.08
CA ILE A 267 8.28 1.41 12.83
C ILE A 267 9.10 1.53 14.10
N MET A 268 9.64 0.41 14.58
CA MET A 268 10.38 0.34 15.84
C MET A 268 11.39 -0.81 15.86
N ASP A 269 12.20 -0.88 16.89
CA ASP A 269 13.04 -2.05 17.19
C ASP A 269 12.22 -3.14 17.91
N GLN A 270 12.60 -4.41 17.71
CA GLN A 270 11.93 -5.55 18.37
C GLN A 270 12.06 -5.53 19.88
N SER A 271 13.08 -4.87 20.43
CA SER A 271 13.25 -4.68 21.87
C SER A 271 12.21 -3.74 22.50
N VAL A 272 11.51 -2.97 21.69
CA VAL A 272 10.49 -2.02 22.15
C VAL A 272 9.20 -2.76 22.45
N ALA A 273 8.79 -2.74 23.71
CA ALA A 273 7.62 -3.51 24.16
C ALA A 273 6.27 -2.88 23.78
N ASN A 274 6.22 -1.56 23.70
CA ASN A 274 4.96 -0.83 23.59
C ASN A 274 4.89 -0.01 22.29
N VAL A 275 3.78 -0.14 21.58
CA VAL A 275 3.39 0.79 20.51
C VAL A 275 2.86 2.09 21.10
N LEU A 276 3.01 3.17 20.35
CA LEU A 276 2.38 4.43 20.71
C LEU A 276 0.86 4.31 20.55
N PRO A 277 0.09 4.82 21.51
CA PRO A 277 -1.36 4.85 21.38
C PRO A 277 -1.78 5.62 20.13
N MET A 278 -2.77 5.08 19.44
CA MET A 278 -3.37 5.71 18.27
C MET A 278 -4.88 5.79 18.45
N THR A 279 -5.46 6.91 18.05
CA THR A 279 -6.90 7.12 18.12
C THR A 279 -7.42 7.55 16.75
N ALA A 280 -8.38 6.80 16.22
CA ALA A 280 -9.08 7.21 15.01
C ALA A 280 -9.91 8.48 15.28
N ILE A 281 -9.79 9.44 14.39
CA ILE A 281 -10.59 10.67 14.41
C ILE A 281 -11.59 10.58 13.27
N GLN A 282 -12.87 10.67 13.61
CA GLN A 282 -13.94 10.71 12.60
C GLN A 282 -14.69 12.04 12.70
N HIS A 283 -14.64 12.78 11.63
CA HIS A 283 -15.38 14.02 11.46
C HIS A 283 -16.27 13.94 10.23
N LYS A 284 -17.30 14.79 10.13
CA LYS A 284 -18.24 14.78 9.01
C LYS A 284 -17.58 14.86 7.64
N ALA A 285 -16.53 15.67 7.53
CA ALA A 285 -15.82 15.95 6.27
C ALA A 285 -14.46 15.24 6.15
N MET A 286 -13.92 14.66 7.25
CA MET A 286 -12.56 14.13 7.30
C MET A 286 -12.51 12.85 8.11
N ASP A 287 -11.61 11.94 7.73
CA ASP A 287 -11.10 10.87 8.57
C ASP A 287 -9.71 11.24 9.06
N GLY A 288 -9.30 10.75 10.22
CA GLY A 288 -7.97 11.09 10.72
C GLY A 288 -7.49 10.14 11.80
N VAL A 289 -6.29 10.43 12.29
CA VAL A 289 -5.65 9.72 13.38
C VAL A 289 -4.86 10.68 14.25
N ALA A 290 -4.94 10.46 15.56
CA ALA A 290 -4.04 11.05 16.55
C ALA A 290 -3.00 10.01 16.95
N ILE A 291 -1.72 10.39 16.94
CA ILE A 291 -0.57 9.60 17.38
C ILE A 291 0.46 10.53 18.01
N GLN A 292 0.79 10.34 19.30
CA GLN A 292 1.60 11.30 20.07
C GLN A 292 1.04 12.73 19.93
N GLN A 293 1.92 13.66 19.55
CA GLN A 293 1.57 15.05 19.29
C GLN A 293 0.95 15.30 17.90
N TRP A 294 0.85 14.27 17.04
CA TRP A 294 0.35 14.41 15.68
C TRP A 294 -1.14 14.17 15.60
N GLN A 295 -1.83 15.02 14.89
CA GLN A 295 -3.18 14.80 14.42
C GLN A 295 -3.17 14.98 12.91
N VAL A 296 -3.51 13.92 12.18
CA VAL A 296 -3.48 13.91 10.71
C VAL A 296 -4.88 13.65 10.20
N TYR A 297 -5.35 14.51 9.31
CA TYR A 297 -6.71 14.46 8.76
C TYR A 297 -6.67 14.28 7.25
N PHE A 298 -7.55 13.44 6.74
CA PHE A 298 -7.71 13.13 5.33
C PHE A 298 -9.11 13.51 4.85
N PRO A 299 -9.27 14.20 3.70
CA PRO A 299 -10.56 14.63 3.20
C PRO A 299 -11.42 13.46 2.74
N LYS A 300 -12.72 13.47 3.09
CA LYS A 300 -13.71 12.47 2.66
C LYS A 300 -14.30 12.75 1.27
N SER A 301 -14.10 13.94 0.71
CA SER A 301 -14.65 14.32 -0.59
C SER A 301 -13.62 14.99 -1.47
N ASP A 302 -13.84 14.90 -2.78
CA ASP A 302 -13.00 15.54 -3.78
C ASP A 302 -13.12 17.07 -3.78
N GLN A 303 -14.17 17.62 -3.20
CA GLN A 303 -14.36 19.08 -3.07
C GLN A 303 -13.45 19.71 -2.00
N MET A 304 -12.88 18.91 -1.10
CA MET A 304 -11.91 19.35 -0.09
C MET A 304 -10.47 18.96 -0.48
N LEU A 305 -10.20 18.89 -1.74
CA LEU A 305 -9.04 18.23 -2.34
C LEU A 305 -7.67 18.79 -1.96
N ASN A 306 -7.57 19.96 -1.35
CA ASN A 306 -6.29 20.66 -1.20
C ASN A 306 -5.84 20.77 0.26
N LYS A 307 -6.46 20.01 1.20
CA LYS A 307 -6.12 20.15 2.61
C LYS A 307 -5.78 18.80 3.24
N LEU A 308 -4.52 18.56 3.47
CA LEU A 308 -4.06 17.69 4.54
C LEU A 308 -3.78 18.61 5.73
N ILE A 309 -4.37 18.31 6.87
CA ILE A 309 -4.13 19.07 8.09
C ILE A 309 -3.36 18.15 9.02
N ALA A 310 -2.10 18.46 9.25
CA ALA A 310 -1.29 17.80 10.26
C ALA A 310 -0.98 18.82 11.37
N PHE A 311 -1.40 18.52 12.60
CA PHE A 311 -1.10 19.33 13.77
C PHE A 311 -0.06 18.63 14.62
N ASN A 312 0.91 19.39 15.11
CA ASN A 312 1.79 18.97 16.18
C ASN A 312 1.28 19.65 17.46
N VAL A 313 0.76 18.87 18.42
CA VAL A 313 0.33 19.40 19.72
C VAL A 313 1.31 18.83 20.76
N PRO A 314 2.05 19.60 21.58
CA PRO A 314 1.49 20.74 22.32
C PRO A 314 2.44 21.91 22.47
N THR A 315 2.78 22.75 21.61
CA THR A 315 3.41 23.99 22.02
C THR A 315 3.01 25.24 21.26
N ASP A 316 2.67 25.15 20.02
CA ASP A 316 2.18 26.30 19.28
C ASP A 316 1.28 25.77 18.16
N GLU A 317 0.14 26.38 17.98
CA GLU A 317 -0.84 26.08 16.96
C GLU A 317 -0.21 26.23 15.56
N TRP A 318 0.33 25.12 15.03
CA TRP A 318 0.77 25.05 13.65
C TRP A 318 -0.35 24.44 12.79
N GLU A 319 -1.17 25.27 12.23
CA GLU A 319 -2.07 24.89 11.16
C GLU A 319 -1.25 24.77 9.86
N LEU A 320 -0.92 23.55 9.47
CA LEU A 320 -0.27 23.26 8.21
C LEU A 320 -1.35 23.11 7.13
N ASP A 321 -1.79 24.22 6.57
CA ASP A 321 -2.51 24.22 5.30
C ASP A 321 -1.50 23.82 4.21
N ILE A 322 -1.47 22.53 3.84
CA ILE A 322 -0.75 22.09 2.66
C ILE A 322 -1.63 22.42 1.46
N VAL A 323 -1.46 23.61 0.95
CA VAL A 323 -2.08 24.02 -0.31
C VAL A 323 -1.27 23.37 -1.43
N ALA A 324 -1.90 22.47 -2.18
CA ALA A 324 -1.32 21.96 -3.40
C ALA A 324 -1.14 23.13 -4.38
N SER A 325 0.09 23.39 -4.80
CA SER A 325 0.43 24.27 -5.91
C SER A 325 0.23 23.57 -7.24
#